data_39607146886d51d3127966f3f6caa89e
#
_entry.id   39607146886d51d3127966f3f6caa89e
#
_cell.length_a   1.000
_cell.length_b   1.000
_cell.length_c   1.000
_cell.angle_alpha   90.00
_cell.angle_beta   90.00
_cell.angle_gamma   90.00
#
_symmetry.space_group_name_H-M   'P 1'
#
loop_
_entity.id
_entity.type
_entity.pdbx_description
1 polymer ?
#
loop_
_entity_poly.entity_id
_entity_poly.type
_entity_poly.pdbx_seq_one_letter_code
_entity_poly.pdbx_strand_id
1 'polypeptide(L)'
;HDRDRLPLPSRADSRRGHVSPAGHAGFDNLFANFSFAPNGWMAFLMSFQMVFFAYEMIEFVGVTVSETKNPRKVLPKAINEIIVRVLIFYVGALVAIMCIVPWTSFKPNKDGSFASPFIMMFQYAGLNWASALVFFVVITAASSALNSLLYSAGRHLYQLSEVSPNPTLNKLGQV
;
A
#
# COMPACT_ATOMS: atom_id res chain seq x y z
N HIS A 1 -24.98 28.30 26.26
CA HIS A 1 -24.08 27.09 26.08
C HIS A 1 -24.75 26.07 25.17
N ASP A 2 -24.94 26.44 23.91
CA ASP A 2 -25.61 25.58 22.92
C ASP A 2 -24.87 25.71 21.56
N ARG A 3 -23.56 25.45 21.55
CA ARG A 3 -22.71 25.56 20.35
C ARG A 3 -22.12 24.22 19.84
N ASP A 4 -22.42 23.09 20.48
CA ASP A 4 -21.81 21.80 20.13
C ASP A 4 -22.80 20.81 19.51
N ARG A 5 -23.96 21.25 19.04
CA ARG A 5 -24.86 20.40 18.28
C ARG A 5 -24.47 20.48 16.81
N LEU A 6 -23.76 19.46 16.32
CA LEU A 6 -23.63 19.20 14.90
C LEU A 6 -25.04 19.15 14.28
N PRO A 7 -25.32 19.89 13.19
CA PRO A 7 -26.59 19.84 12.52
C PRO A 7 -26.88 18.40 12.06
N LEU A 8 -28.00 17.85 12.52
CA LEU A 8 -28.48 16.55 12.04
C LEU A 8 -28.72 16.64 10.53
N PRO A 9 -28.28 15.67 9.73
CA PRO A 9 -28.53 15.69 8.28
C PRO A 9 -30.04 15.72 8.02
N SER A 10 -30.48 16.61 7.13
CA SER A 10 -31.88 16.73 6.76
C SER A 10 -32.36 15.45 6.10
N ARG A 11 -33.62 15.08 6.32
CA ARG A 11 -34.31 13.89 5.75
C ARG A 11 -34.28 13.84 4.21
N ALA A 12 -33.93 14.92 3.55
CA ALA A 12 -33.81 14.99 2.09
C ALA A 12 -32.55 14.36 1.53
N ASP A 13 -31.52 14.18 2.37
CA ASP A 13 -30.19 13.69 1.97
C ASP A 13 -30.09 12.15 1.95
N SER A 14 -31.05 11.46 2.56
CA SER A 14 -31.07 9.99 2.65
C SER A 14 -31.35 9.26 1.32
N ARG A 15 -31.70 9.99 0.25
CA ARG A 15 -32.00 9.42 -1.09
C ARG A 15 -30.82 9.41 -2.06
N ARG A 16 -29.67 10.00 -1.68
CA ARG A 16 -28.48 10.07 -2.52
C ARG A 16 -27.34 9.33 -1.84
N GLY A 17 -27.15 8.07 -2.18
CA GLY A 17 -25.95 7.29 -1.85
C GLY A 17 -25.50 7.33 -0.37
N HIS A 18 -24.75 6.34 0.07
CA HIS A 18 -24.16 6.28 1.40
C HIS A 18 -23.45 7.59 1.77
N VAL A 19 -24.00 8.31 2.73
CA VAL A 19 -23.36 9.53 3.29
C VAL A 19 -22.26 9.08 4.23
N SER A 20 -21.02 9.26 3.83
CA SER A 20 -19.89 9.17 4.75
C SER A 20 -19.96 10.31 5.76
N PRO A 21 -19.43 10.19 6.99
CA PRO A 21 -19.38 11.30 7.95
C PRO A 21 -18.68 12.55 7.43
N ALA A 22 -17.97 12.44 6.32
CA ALA A 22 -17.25 13.51 5.64
C ALA A 22 -17.99 14.09 4.42
N GLY A 23 -19.23 13.65 4.11
CA GLY A 23 -19.97 14.07 2.93
C GLY A 23 -20.16 12.97 1.90
N HIS A 24 -20.56 13.31 0.68
CA HIS A 24 -20.77 12.36 -0.41
C HIS A 24 -19.42 11.82 -0.93
N ALA A 25 -19.34 10.50 -1.15
CA ALA A 25 -18.23 9.90 -1.89
C ALA A 25 -18.25 10.45 -3.34
N GLY A 26 -17.13 10.99 -3.79
CA GLY A 26 -17.02 11.56 -5.14
C GLY A 26 -15.62 12.08 -5.44
N PHE A 27 -15.41 12.40 -6.71
CA PHE A 27 -14.15 13.01 -7.17
C PHE A 27 -13.87 14.37 -6.53
N ASP A 28 -14.92 15.06 -6.04
CA ASP A 28 -14.78 16.33 -5.35
C ASP A 28 -13.90 16.22 -4.09
N ASN A 29 -13.94 15.05 -3.40
CA ASN A 29 -13.09 14.79 -2.24
C ASN A 29 -11.59 14.76 -2.56
N LEU A 30 -11.23 14.42 -3.80
CA LEU A 30 -9.85 14.40 -4.25
C LEU A 30 -9.23 15.80 -4.29
N PHE A 31 -10.05 16.80 -4.66
CA PHE A 31 -9.64 18.18 -4.82
C PHE A 31 -10.05 19.06 -3.64
N ALA A 32 -10.94 18.57 -2.77
CA ALA A 32 -11.36 19.27 -1.57
C ALA A 32 -10.14 19.47 -0.65
N ASN A 33 -9.85 20.72 -0.31
CA ASN A 33 -8.70 21.09 0.52
C ASN A 33 -7.34 20.64 -0.04
N PHE A 34 -7.20 20.58 -1.36
CA PHE A 34 -5.94 20.21 -1.99
C PHE A 34 -4.83 21.17 -1.58
N SER A 35 -3.77 20.61 -1.03
CA SER A 35 -2.53 21.30 -0.75
C SER A 35 -1.37 20.35 -1.07
N PHE A 36 -0.35 20.86 -1.73
CA PHE A 36 0.80 20.05 -2.13
C PHE A 36 1.59 19.52 -0.92
N ALA A 37 1.71 20.30 0.13
CA ALA A 37 2.40 19.91 1.36
C ALA A 37 1.62 20.43 2.59
N PRO A 38 0.45 19.85 2.93
CA PRO A 38 -0.43 20.36 3.97
C PRO A 38 0.22 20.33 5.37
N ASN A 39 1.12 19.38 5.60
CA ASN A 39 1.86 19.20 6.86
C ASN A 39 3.31 19.74 6.78
N GLY A 40 3.62 20.54 5.76
CA GLY A 40 4.94 21.12 5.55
C GLY A 40 5.90 20.21 4.74
N TRP A 41 6.98 20.81 4.27
CA TRP A 41 7.96 20.16 3.40
C TRP A 41 8.66 18.97 4.04
N MET A 42 8.91 19.01 5.36
CA MET A 42 9.55 17.89 6.06
C MET A 42 8.66 16.66 6.05
N ALA A 43 7.37 16.80 6.30
CA ALA A 43 6.41 15.71 6.24
C ALA A 43 6.27 15.15 4.81
N PHE A 44 6.30 16.04 3.82
CA PHE A 44 6.32 15.64 2.40
C PHE A 44 7.56 14.81 2.06
N LEU A 45 8.75 15.24 2.46
CA LEU A 45 9.98 14.48 2.24
C LEU A 45 9.97 13.12 2.97
N MET A 46 9.46 13.10 4.21
CA MET A 46 9.33 11.84 4.96
C MET A 46 8.34 10.85 4.30
N SER A 47 7.35 11.34 3.55
CA SER A 47 6.42 10.46 2.82
C SER A 47 7.11 9.62 1.74
N PHE A 48 8.23 10.10 1.19
CA PHE A 48 9.01 9.34 0.21
C PHE A 48 9.55 8.03 0.77
N GLN A 49 9.85 7.96 2.07
CA GLN A 49 10.25 6.71 2.70
C GLN A 49 9.20 5.61 2.52
N MET A 50 7.91 5.96 2.69
CA MET A 50 6.82 5.02 2.47
C MET A 50 6.65 4.65 1.00
N VAL A 51 6.88 5.61 0.09
CA VAL A 51 6.85 5.36 -1.35
C VAL A 51 7.97 4.39 -1.74
N PHE A 52 9.21 4.61 -1.29
CA PHE A 52 10.32 3.69 -1.54
C PHE A 52 10.03 2.29 -1.00
N PHE A 53 9.51 2.19 0.21
CA PHE A 53 9.11 0.91 0.79
C PHE A 53 8.01 0.20 -0.02
N ALA A 54 7.04 0.95 -0.53
CA ALA A 54 5.95 0.39 -1.34
C ALA A 54 6.43 -0.18 -2.69
N TYR A 55 7.53 0.34 -3.23
CA TYR A 55 8.14 -0.11 -4.49
C TYR A 55 9.38 -1.01 -4.31
N GLU A 56 9.80 -1.26 -3.08
CA GLU A 56 10.79 -2.27 -2.74
C GLU A 56 10.39 -3.61 -3.34
N MET A 57 11.14 -4.48 -3.71
CA MET A 57 10.85 -5.78 -4.33
C MET A 57 10.64 -5.78 -5.85
N ILE A 58 10.57 -4.64 -6.52
CA ILE A 58 10.49 -4.63 -8.00
C ILE A 58 11.76 -5.26 -8.60
N GLU A 59 12.91 -5.07 -7.96
CA GLU A 59 14.19 -5.66 -8.35
C GLU A 59 14.21 -7.20 -8.28
N PHE A 60 13.31 -7.83 -7.53
CA PHE A 60 13.25 -9.29 -7.45
C PHE A 60 12.89 -9.96 -8.78
N VAL A 61 12.31 -9.21 -9.71
CA VAL A 61 12.13 -9.67 -11.08
C VAL A 61 13.47 -10.01 -11.73
N GLY A 62 14.51 -9.22 -11.45
CA GLY A 62 15.88 -9.50 -11.94
C GLY A 62 16.43 -10.81 -11.39
N VAL A 63 16.16 -11.12 -10.12
CA VAL A 63 16.61 -12.36 -9.47
C VAL A 63 15.90 -13.59 -10.05
N THR A 64 14.58 -13.51 -10.21
CA THR A 64 13.76 -14.64 -10.67
C THR A 64 13.87 -14.89 -12.18
N VAL A 65 14.14 -13.85 -12.96
CA VAL A 65 14.28 -13.97 -14.42
C VAL A 65 15.46 -14.85 -14.81
N SER A 66 16.54 -14.87 -14.04
CA SER A 66 17.70 -15.73 -14.29
C SER A 66 17.35 -17.23 -14.30
N GLU A 67 16.25 -17.61 -13.65
CA GLU A 67 15.75 -19.00 -13.58
C GLU A 67 14.75 -19.34 -14.68
N THR A 68 14.36 -18.40 -15.53
CA THR A 68 13.39 -18.63 -16.61
C THR A 68 14.04 -19.19 -17.87
N LYS A 69 13.30 -20.04 -18.60
CA LYS A 69 13.81 -20.69 -19.82
C LYS A 69 14.18 -19.71 -20.94
N ASN A 70 13.61 -18.49 -20.99
CA ASN A 70 13.85 -17.50 -22.04
C ASN A 70 13.92 -16.08 -21.44
N PRO A 71 14.97 -15.72 -20.67
CA PRO A 71 15.04 -14.46 -19.94
C PRO A 71 14.94 -13.23 -20.83
N ARG A 72 15.54 -13.26 -22.03
CA ARG A 72 15.51 -12.13 -22.98
C ARG A 72 14.11 -11.75 -23.48
N LYS A 73 13.18 -12.70 -23.54
CA LYS A 73 11.79 -12.46 -23.95
C LYS A 73 10.89 -12.16 -22.75
N VAL A 74 11.14 -12.81 -21.61
CA VAL A 74 10.30 -12.72 -20.43
C VAL A 74 10.53 -11.40 -19.68
N LEU A 75 11.79 -10.95 -19.58
CA LEU A 75 12.14 -9.74 -18.82
C LEU A 75 11.43 -8.47 -19.30
N PRO A 76 11.43 -8.10 -20.59
CA PRO A 76 10.75 -6.89 -21.03
C PRO A 76 9.23 -6.95 -20.79
N LYS A 77 8.63 -8.12 -20.97
CA LYS A 77 7.20 -8.34 -20.71
C LYS A 77 6.89 -8.18 -19.22
N ALA A 78 7.69 -8.81 -18.35
CA ALA A 78 7.52 -8.72 -16.90
C ALA A 78 7.65 -7.27 -16.39
N ILE A 79 8.63 -6.51 -16.88
CA ILE A 79 8.81 -5.11 -16.51
C ILE A 79 7.57 -4.28 -16.90
N ASN A 80 7.07 -4.42 -18.13
CA ASN A 80 5.89 -3.70 -18.58
C ASN A 80 4.63 -4.08 -17.77
N GLU A 81 4.45 -5.36 -17.45
CA GLU A 81 3.34 -5.82 -16.61
C GLU A 81 3.42 -5.24 -15.20
N ILE A 82 4.62 -5.11 -14.62
CA ILE A 82 4.79 -4.49 -13.31
C ILE A 82 4.36 -3.03 -13.35
N ILE A 83 4.81 -2.25 -14.34
CA ILE A 83 4.44 -0.83 -14.47
C ILE A 83 2.91 -0.69 -14.54
N VAL A 84 2.24 -1.48 -15.36
CA VAL A 84 0.78 -1.46 -15.50
C VAL A 84 0.10 -1.84 -14.19
N ARG A 85 0.58 -2.89 -13.51
CA ARG A 85 0.02 -3.31 -12.20
C ARG A 85 0.21 -2.23 -11.13
N VAL A 86 1.38 -1.62 -11.07
CA VAL A 86 1.65 -0.52 -10.13
C VAL A 86 0.70 0.64 -10.39
N LEU A 87 0.54 1.09 -11.62
CA LEU A 87 -0.38 2.17 -11.95
C LEU A 87 -1.84 1.83 -11.57
N ILE A 88 -2.31 0.64 -11.88
CA ILE A 88 -3.70 0.25 -11.60
C ILE A 88 -3.90 0.04 -10.09
N PHE A 89 -3.08 -0.76 -9.44
CA PHE A 89 -3.33 -1.17 -8.06
C PHE A 89 -2.88 -0.14 -7.03
N TYR A 90 -1.76 0.57 -7.24
CA TYR A 90 -1.32 1.59 -6.28
C TYR A 90 -2.02 2.93 -6.54
N VAL A 91 -1.89 3.49 -7.74
CA VAL A 91 -2.50 4.79 -8.04
C VAL A 91 -4.02 4.68 -8.05
N GLY A 92 -4.57 3.65 -8.69
CA GLY A 92 -6.02 3.43 -8.73
C GLY A 92 -6.62 3.21 -7.35
N ALA A 93 -5.98 2.42 -6.48
CA ALA A 93 -6.44 2.22 -5.11
C ALA A 93 -6.37 3.52 -4.28
N LEU A 94 -5.29 4.29 -4.39
CA LEU A 94 -5.17 5.58 -3.70
C LEU A 94 -6.25 6.55 -4.14
N VAL A 95 -6.49 6.67 -5.45
CA VAL A 95 -7.57 7.52 -5.97
C VAL A 95 -8.93 7.06 -5.45
N ALA A 96 -9.22 5.77 -5.48
CA ALA A 96 -10.48 5.22 -4.97
C ALA A 96 -10.67 5.50 -3.47
N ILE A 97 -9.64 5.29 -2.65
CA ILE A 97 -9.68 5.58 -1.22
C ILE A 97 -9.92 7.07 -0.98
N MET A 98 -9.20 7.95 -1.67
CA MET A 98 -9.34 9.40 -1.49
C MET A 98 -10.70 9.93 -1.96
N CYS A 99 -11.35 9.30 -2.94
CA CYS A 99 -12.71 9.62 -3.34
C CYS A 99 -13.74 9.27 -2.26
N ILE A 100 -13.48 8.25 -1.44
CA ILE A 100 -14.40 7.77 -0.40
C ILE A 100 -14.09 8.42 0.95
N VAL A 101 -12.80 8.50 1.31
CA VAL A 101 -12.33 8.98 2.61
C VAL A 101 -11.46 10.21 2.40
N PRO A 102 -11.92 11.40 2.79
CA PRO A 102 -11.10 12.61 2.73
C PRO A 102 -9.83 12.44 3.56
N TRP A 103 -8.71 12.91 3.07
CA TRP A 103 -7.42 12.80 3.76
C TRP A 103 -7.41 13.45 5.15
N THR A 104 -8.25 14.48 5.37
CA THR A 104 -8.43 15.15 6.65
C THR A 104 -9.06 14.29 7.75
N SER A 105 -9.66 13.15 7.37
CA SER A 105 -10.27 12.19 8.30
C SER A 105 -9.24 11.28 8.97
N PHE A 106 -8.02 11.21 8.45
CA PHE A 106 -6.95 10.39 9.02
C PHE A 106 -6.32 11.12 10.22
N LYS A 107 -6.83 10.79 11.41
CA LYS A 107 -6.28 11.30 12.67
C LYS A 107 -5.54 10.16 13.39
N PRO A 108 -4.42 10.44 14.05
CA PRO A 108 -3.74 9.45 14.87
C PRO A 108 -4.63 9.06 16.06
N ASN A 109 -4.64 7.78 16.37
CA ASN A 109 -5.26 7.25 17.57
C ASN A 109 -4.49 7.72 18.82
N LYS A 110 -5.02 7.41 20.02
CA LYS A 110 -4.38 7.79 21.29
C LYS A 110 -3.00 7.15 21.48
N ASP A 111 -2.73 6.05 20.84
CA ASP A 111 -1.47 5.30 20.82
C ASP A 111 -0.51 5.75 19.67
N GLY A 112 -0.87 6.78 18.92
CA GLY A 112 -0.09 7.30 17.81
C GLY A 112 -0.21 6.49 16.51
N SER A 113 -0.95 5.40 16.50
CA SER A 113 -1.22 4.62 15.29
C SER A 113 -2.29 5.27 14.42
N PHE A 114 -2.26 5.02 13.12
CA PHE A 114 -3.31 5.42 12.20
C PHE A 114 -4.22 4.25 11.87
N ALA A 115 -5.53 4.50 11.78
CA ALA A 115 -6.46 3.50 11.29
C ALA A 115 -6.14 3.19 9.81
N SER A 116 -6.25 1.91 9.44
CA SER A 116 -6.04 1.50 8.06
C SER A 116 -7.10 2.15 7.15
N PRO A 117 -6.68 2.81 6.04
CA PRO A 117 -7.60 3.40 5.07
C PRO A 117 -8.62 2.40 4.53
N PHE A 118 -8.22 1.17 4.32
CA PHE A 118 -9.09 0.09 3.85
C PHE A 118 -10.18 -0.24 4.87
N ILE A 119 -9.82 -0.31 6.15
CA ILE A 119 -10.79 -0.56 7.22
C ILE A 119 -11.81 0.58 7.31
N MET A 120 -11.34 1.83 7.26
CA MET A 120 -12.22 3.00 7.28
C MET A 120 -13.19 3.00 6.09
N MET A 121 -12.72 2.67 4.89
CA MET A 121 -13.54 2.59 3.68
C MET A 121 -14.69 1.57 3.86
N PHE A 122 -14.41 0.39 4.38
CA PHE A 122 -15.42 -0.64 4.62
C PHE A 122 -16.39 -0.27 5.75
N GLN A 123 -15.90 0.39 6.79
CA GLN A 123 -16.76 0.91 7.86
C GLN A 123 -17.74 1.96 7.33
N TYR A 124 -17.29 2.86 6.47
CA TYR A 124 -18.17 3.84 5.82
C TYR A 124 -19.19 3.19 4.89
N ALA A 125 -18.85 2.06 4.30
CA ALA A 125 -19.79 1.25 3.52
C ALA A 125 -20.76 0.42 4.40
N GLY A 126 -20.65 0.49 5.73
CA GLY A 126 -21.50 -0.28 6.66
C GLY A 126 -21.10 -1.76 6.78
N LEU A 127 -19.94 -2.15 6.26
CA LEU A 127 -19.46 -3.53 6.20
C LEU A 127 -18.47 -3.82 7.35
N ASN A 128 -18.93 -3.83 8.58
CA ASN A 128 -18.06 -4.00 9.76
C ASN A 128 -17.31 -5.35 9.78
N TRP A 129 -17.90 -6.41 9.21
CA TRP A 129 -17.26 -7.72 9.10
C TRP A 129 -16.04 -7.72 8.15
N ALA A 130 -15.99 -6.78 7.22
CA ALA A 130 -14.90 -6.69 6.24
C ALA A 130 -13.56 -6.34 6.90
N SER A 131 -13.55 -5.75 8.11
CA SER A 131 -12.33 -5.52 8.87
C SER A 131 -11.57 -6.82 9.14
N ALA A 132 -12.26 -7.88 9.55
CA ALA A 132 -11.64 -9.19 9.78
C ALA A 132 -11.06 -9.78 8.48
N LEU A 133 -11.76 -9.62 7.37
CA LEU A 133 -11.29 -10.06 6.05
C LEU A 133 -10.04 -9.29 5.62
N VAL A 134 -9.99 -7.97 5.83
CA VAL A 134 -8.81 -7.15 5.55
C VAL A 134 -7.61 -7.62 6.38
N PHE A 135 -7.78 -7.87 7.68
CA PHE A 135 -6.72 -8.42 8.53
C PHE A 135 -6.21 -9.76 8.02
N PHE A 136 -7.10 -10.67 7.65
CA PHE A 136 -6.72 -11.97 7.10
C PHE A 136 -5.90 -11.82 5.82
N VAL A 137 -6.34 -10.95 4.90
CA VAL A 137 -5.62 -10.67 3.65
C VAL A 137 -4.25 -10.05 3.93
N VAL A 138 -4.15 -9.10 4.87
CA VAL A 138 -2.87 -8.48 5.25
C VAL A 138 -1.89 -9.50 5.82
N ILE A 139 -2.35 -10.39 6.71
CA ILE A 139 -1.50 -11.42 7.31
C ILE A 139 -1.00 -12.40 6.23
N THR A 140 -1.87 -12.86 5.35
CA THR A 140 -1.47 -13.78 4.26
C THR A 140 -0.53 -13.10 3.27
N ALA A 141 -0.77 -11.84 2.93
CA ALA A 141 0.11 -11.05 2.07
C ALA A 141 1.50 -10.83 2.71
N ALA A 142 1.54 -10.48 4.00
CA ALA A 142 2.78 -10.30 4.74
C ALA A 142 3.58 -11.61 4.83
N SER A 143 2.91 -12.74 5.07
CA SER A 143 3.54 -14.06 5.09
C SER A 143 4.13 -14.43 3.74
N SER A 144 3.43 -14.15 2.66
CA SER A 144 3.90 -14.36 1.28
C SER A 144 5.11 -13.48 0.95
N ALA A 145 5.06 -12.21 1.35
CA ALA A 145 6.17 -11.27 1.18
C ALA A 145 7.42 -11.73 1.94
N LEU A 146 7.26 -12.16 3.20
CA LEU A 146 8.35 -12.69 4.01
C LEU A 146 9.00 -13.92 3.36
N ASN A 147 8.20 -14.84 2.83
CA ASN A 147 8.71 -16.01 2.12
C ASN A 147 9.55 -15.62 0.89
N SER A 148 9.08 -14.63 0.12
CA SER A 148 9.80 -14.12 -1.06
C SER A 148 11.12 -13.43 -0.67
N LEU A 149 11.13 -12.67 0.43
CA LEU A 149 12.34 -12.04 0.98
C LEU A 149 13.37 -13.08 1.41
N LEU A 150 12.95 -14.13 2.12
CA LEU A 150 13.82 -15.22 2.55
C LEU A 150 14.43 -15.96 1.35
N TYR A 151 13.61 -16.24 0.35
CA TYR A 151 14.09 -16.85 -0.90
C TYR A 151 15.16 -15.98 -1.58
N SER A 152 14.87 -14.70 -1.75
CA SER A 152 15.80 -13.75 -2.38
C SER A 152 17.09 -13.60 -1.58
N ALA A 153 17.00 -13.48 -0.26
CA ALA A 153 18.17 -13.39 0.62
C ALA A 153 19.05 -14.64 0.50
N GLY A 154 18.45 -15.83 0.47
CA GLY A 154 19.15 -17.09 0.26
C GLY A 154 19.88 -17.13 -1.09
N ARG A 155 19.24 -16.68 -2.16
CA ARG A 155 19.84 -16.61 -3.49
C ARG A 155 21.00 -15.64 -3.58
N HIS A 156 20.88 -14.46 -2.99
CA HIS A 156 21.97 -13.50 -2.94
C HIS A 156 23.14 -14.03 -2.12
N LEU A 157 22.87 -14.66 -0.98
CA LEU A 157 23.90 -15.26 -0.15
C LEU A 157 24.64 -16.37 -0.89
N TYR A 158 23.91 -17.23 -1.61
CA TYR A 158 24.48 -18.28 -2.44
C TYR A 158 25.42 -17.69 -3.51
N GLN A 159 24.96 -16.72 -4.28
CA GLN A 159 25.76 -16.09 -5.33
C GLN A 159 27.02 -15.40 -4.78
N LEU A 160 26.88 -14.70 -3.66
CA LEU A 160 28.03 -14.07 -2.99
C LEU A 160 29.03 -15.10 -2.45
N SER A 161 28.53 -16.22 -1.95
CA SER A 161 29.39 -17.29 -1.43
C SER A 161 30.18 -18.02 -2.53
N GLU A 162 29.57 -18.20 -3.70
CA GLU A 162 30.21 -18.85 -4.85
C GLU A 162 31.40 -18.05 -5.39
N VAL A 163 31.29 -16.70 -5.40
CA VAL A 163 32.33 -15.78 -5.90
C VAL A 163 33.32 -15.36 -4.82
N SER A 164 33.06 -15.68 -3.56
CA SER A 164 33.88 -15.22 -2.44
C SER A 164 35.22 -15.91 -2.38
N PRO A 165 36.34 -15.18 -2.22
CA PRO A 165 37.64 -15.75 -1.97
C PRO A 165 37.81 -16.35 -0.55
N ASN A 166 36.81 -16.14 0.33
CA ASN A 166 36.87 -16.63 1.71
C ASN A 166 36.40 -18.09 1.77
N PRO A 167 37.27 -19.04 2.25
CA PRO A 167 36.94 -20.47 2.27
C PRO A 167 35.78 -20.82 3.18
N THR A 168 35.47 -19.99 4.18
CA THR A 168 34.33 -20.21 5.07
C THR A 168 33.00 -19.88 4.37
N LEU A 169 32.96 -18.81 3.58
CA LEU A 169 31.76 -18.43 2.79
C LEU A 169 31.57 -19.38 1.62
N ASN A 170 32.63 -19.85 1.00
CA ASN A 170 32.56 -20.78 -0.13
C ASN A 170 31.90 -22.12 0.25
N LYS A 171 32.01 -22.56 1.50
CA LYS A 171 31.29 -23.75 2.00
C LYS A 171 29.78 -23.60 1.98
N LEU A 172 29.25 -22.38 2.13
CA LEU A 172 27.79 -22.12 2.05
C LEU A 172 27.26 -22.23 0.61
N GLY A 173 28.11 -22.07 -0.40
CA GLY A 173 27.77 -22.24 -1.80
C GLY A 173 27.85 -23.69 -2.32
N GLN A 174 28.21 -24.65 -1.46
CA GLN A 174 28.39 -26.06 -1.83
C GLN A 174 27.18 -26.95 -1.42
N VAL A 175 26.05 -26.36 -1.02
CA VAL A 175 24.83 -27.08 -0.62
C VAL A 175 23.98 -27.43 -1.81
#